data_132ae19e1769064aa8968a525d9e0700
#
_entry.id   132ae19e1769064aa8968a525d9e0700
#
_cell.length_a   1.000
_cell.length_b   1.000
_cell.length_c   1.000
_cell.angle_alpha   90.00
_cell.angle_beta   90.00
_cell.angle_gamma   90.00
#
_symmetry.space_group_name_H-M   'P 1'
#
loop_
_entity.id
_entity.type
_entity.pdbx_description
1 polymer ?
#
loop_
_entity_poly.entity_id
_entity_poly.type
_entity_poly.pdbx_seq_one_letter_code
_entity_poly.pdbx_strand_id
1 'polypeptide(L)'
;MKLFMSLFSFKQVALTLFLSLLVGVSHLSHAQSAPEPQPLVASSSASSNDIASAMDALQSQASGVPGIPAFTMTPRNDGGEDYTVTLQILALMTALTLLPSFLLMMTSFTRIIIVFAILRQALGLQRTPSNQIMLGLALFLTIFIMRPVFEVVNEQALQPYMQEEITSSQAVALASEPIHAFMRAQTRESDVDMFVRISDTEAVAEASDIPFFVLVPAFLTSELKTAFQIGFLLFVPFLIIDLVVASVLMAMGMVMLSPIIISLPFKIMLFVLVDGWAMVIGSLAASYGL
;
A
#
# COMPACT_ATOMS: atom_id res chain seq x y z
N MET A 1 -30.28 14.43 -10.19
CA MET A 1 -30.32 13.00 -10.48
C MET A 1 -28.94 12.47 -10.93
N LYS A 2 -28.12 13.23 -11.67
CA LYS A 2 -26.75 12.84 -12.09
C LYS A 2 -25.74 12.75 -10.92
N LEU A 3 -25.86 13.59 -9.89
CA LEU A 3 -24.97 13.58 -8.71
C LEU A 3 -25.14 12.31 -7.85
N PHE A 4 -26.34 11.74 -7.82
CA PHE A 4 -26.64 10.52 -7.05
C PHE A 4 -26.11 9.24 -7.72
N MET A 5 -26.05 9.21 -9.05
CA MET A 5 -25.46 8.09 -9.81
C MET A 5 -23.93 8.06 -9.74
N SER A 6 -23.25 9.23 -9.70
CA SER A 6 -21.81 9.33 -9.53
C SER A 6 -21.35 8.82 -8.15
N LEU A 7 -22.09 9.15 -7.09
CA LEU A 7 -21.79 8.65 -5.74
C LEU A 7 -21.98 7.13 -5.60
N PHE A 8 -22.92 6.55 -6.38
CA PHE A 8 -23.18 5.11 -6.34
C PHE A 8 -22.10 4.31 -7.06
N SER A 9 -21.56 4.83 -8.17
CA SER A 9 -20.43 4.21 -8.91
C SER A 9 -19.14 4.24 -8.10
N PHE A 10 -18.86 5.33 -7.41
CA PHE A 10 -17.66 5.45 -6.55
C PHE A 10 -17.72 4.48 -5.35
N LYS A 11 -18.90 4.29 -4.75
CA LYS A 11 -19.10 3.31 -3.69
C LYS A 11 -18.86 1.88 -4.17
N GLN A 12 -19.23 1.54 -5.41
CA GLN A 12 -18.98 0.21 -5.94
C GLN A 12 -17.50 -0.05 -6.23
N VAL A 13 -16.77 0.91 -6.80
CA VAL A 13 -15.33 0.78 -7.04
C VAL A 13 -14.54 0.71 -5.73
N ALA A 14 -14.88 1.53 -4.74
CA ALA A 14 -14.27 1.48 -3.42
C ALA A 14 -14.58 0.16 -2.69
N LEU A 15 -15.80 -0.36 -2.84
CA LEU A 15 -16.21 -1.63 -2.24
C LEU A 15 -15.53 -2.83 -2.89
N THR A 16 -15.36 -2.83 -4.21
CA THR A 16 -14.66 -3.92 -4.92
C THR A 16 -13.16 -3.91 -4.64
N LEU A 17 -12.52 -2.76 -4.55
CA LEU A 17 -11.12 -2.63 -4.10
C LEU A 17 -10.94 -3.09 -2.66
N PHE A 18 -11.88 -2.74 -1.77
CA PHE A 18 -11.86 -3.16 -0.37
C PHE A 18 -12.10 -4.68 -0.23
N LEU A 19 -13.02 -5.23 -1.02
CA LEU A 19 -13.31 -6.67 -1.02
C LEU A 19 -12.15 -7.49 -1.58
N SER A 20 -11.46 -7.02 -2.62
CA SER A 20 -10.26 -7.69 -3.17
C SER A 20 -9.08 -7.65 -2.20
N LEU A 21 -8.92 -6.58 -1.42
CA LEU A 21 -7.91 -6.47 -0.37
C LEU A 21 -8.20 -7.43 0.80
N LEU A 22 -9.48 -7.58 1.18
CA LEU A 22 -9.92 -8.50 2.25
C LEU A 22 -9.72 -9.97 1.85
N VAL A 23 -9.98 -10.34 0.60
CA VAL A 23 -9.77 -11.70 0.08
C VAL A 23 -8.27 -12.04 0.00
N GLY A 24 -7.41 -11.07 -0.35
CA GLY A 24 -5.96 -11.26 -0.37
C GLY A 24 -5.35 -11.55 1.02
N VAL A 25 -5.91 -10.98 2.08
CA VAL A 25 -5.42 -11.19 3.47
C VAL A 25 -5.87 -12.53 4.04
N SER A 26 -7.04 -13.06 3.64
CA SER A 26 -7.55 -14.34 4.16
C SER A 26 -6.79 -15.57 3.61
N HIS A 27 -6.12 -15.46 2.46
CA HIS A 27 -5.32 -16.55 1.90
C HIS A 27 -3.94 -16.74 2.55
N LEU A 28 -3.45 -15.78 3.31
CA LEU A 28 -2.17 -15.91 4.03
C LEU A 28 -2.26 -16.68 5.35
N SER A 29 -3.48 -16.96 5.85
CA SER A 29 -3.67 -17.63 7.15
C SER A 29 -3.84 -19.14 7.06
N HIS A 30 -3.89 -19.75 5.86
CA HIS A 30 -4.20 -21.18 5.68
C HIS A 30 -3.02 -22.02 5.19
N ALA A 31 -1.79 -21.53 5.24
CA ALA A 31 -0.59 -22.24 4.79
C ALA A 31 0.15 -23.02 5.91
N GLN A 32 -0.54 -23.48 6.96
CA GLN A 32 0.07 -24.31 8.01
C GLN A 32 -0.85 -25.46 8.44
N SER A 33 -1.00 -26.43 7.57
CA SER A 33 -1.19 -27.84 7.97
C SER A 33 -1.10 -28.72 6.71
N ALA A 34 0.10 -29.20 6.44
CA ALA A 34 0.30 -30.30 5.49
C ALA A 34 -0.06 -31.60 6.18
N PRO A 35 -0.92 -32.46 5.61
CA PRO A 35 -1.12 -33.83 6.10
C PRO A 35 0.03 -34.70 5.63
N GLU A 36 0.47 -35.56 6.54
CA GLU A 36 1.48 -36.60 6.42
C GLU A 36 1.16 -37.55 5.23
N PRO A 37 2.13 -37.98 4.42
CA PRO A 37 1.87 -38.84 3.28
C PRO A 37 1.63 -40.29 3.73
N GLN A 38 0.44 -40.83 3.49
CA GLN A 38 0.16 -42.26 3.61
C GLN A 38 0.70 -43.00 2.38
N PRO A 39 1.29 -44.20 2.54
CA PRO A 39 1.82 -44.98 1.42
C PRO A 39 0.67 -45.64 0.64
N LEU A 40 0.48 -45.21 -0.60
CA LEU A 40 -0.39 -45.90 -1.56
C LEU A 40 0.33 -47.13 -2.12
N VAL A 41 -0.23 -48.28 -1.82
CA VAL A 41 0.15 -49.57 -2.41
C VAL A 41 -0.29 -49.58 -3.88
N ALA A 42 0.66 -49.89 -4.74
CA ALA A 42 0.48 -50.02 -6.17
C ALA A 42 -0.37 -51.23 -6.55
N SER A 43 -1.32 -51.06 -7.44
CA SER A 43 -1.68 -52.05 -8.45
C SER A 43 -2.65 -51.46 -9.49
N SER A 44 -2.16 -51.17 -10.66
CA SER A 44 -2.75 -51.65 -11.92
C SER A 44 -1.96 -51.08 -13.10
N SER A 45 -1.49 -51.99 -13.92
CA SER A 45 -0.81 -51.78 -15.17
C SER A 45 -1.76 -51.15 -16.20
N ALA A 46 -1.72 -49.79 -16.29
CA ALA A 46 -2.25 -49.11 -17.44
C ALA A 46 -1.17 -49.05 -18.52
N SER A 47 -1.49 -49.49 -19.72
CA SER A 47 -0.60 -49.47 -20.88
C SER A 47 -0.18 -48.04 -21.21
N SER A 48 1.08 -47.84 -21.56
CA SER A 48 1.65 -46.53 -21.93
C SER A 48 0.92 -45.81 -23.07
N ASN A 49 0.14 -46.58 -23.85
CA ASN A 49 -0.68 -46.07 -24.94
C ASN A 49 -1.99 -45.40 -24.48
N ASP A 50 -2.54 -45.83 -23.32
CA ASP A 50 -3.77 -45.20 -22.78
C ASP A 50 -3.50 -43.85 -22.12
N ILE A 51 -2.30 -43.69 -21.57
CA ILE A 51 -1.85 -42.41 -20.98
C ILE A 51 -1.56 -41.38 -22.08
N ALA A 52 -0.96 -41.80 -23.20
CA ALA A 52 -0.69 -40.92 -24.34
C ALA A 52 -1.98 -40.45 -25.00
N SER A 53 -2.99 -41.30 -25.17
CA SER A 53 -4.27 -40.92 -25.73
C SER A 53 -5.12 -40.01 -24.82
N ALA A 54 -5.00 -40.20 -23.49
CA ALA A 54 -5.64 -39.34 -22.50
C ALA A 54 -4.99 -37.94 -22.44
N MET A 55 -3.66 -37.87 -22.58
CA MET A 55 -2.95 -36.59 -22.65
C MET A 55 -3.26 -35.80 -23.94
N ASP A 56 -3.40 -36.49 -25.08
CA ASP A 56 -3.76 -35.87 -26.35
C ASP A 56 -5.21 -35.34 -26.35
N ALA A 57 -6.12 -36.06 -25.68
CA ALA A 57 -7.52 -35.63 -25.48
C ALA A 57 -7.63 -34.41 -24.53
N LEU A 58 -6.78 -34.31 -23.52
CA LEU A 58 -6.71 -33.15 -22.63
C LEU A 58 -6.09 -31.92 -23.33
N GLN A 59 -5.10 -32.14 -24.20
CA GLN A 59 -4.49 -31.08 -24.99
C GLN A 59 -5.43 -30.50 -26.05
N SER A 60 -6.29 -31.32 -26.65
CA SER A 60 -7.27 -30.86 -27.64
C SER A 60 -8.45 -30.09 -27.00
N GLN A 61 -8.78 -30.33 -25.73
CA GLN A 61 -9.79 -29.56 -25.00
C GLN A 61 -9.28 -28.21 -24.48
N ALA A 62 -7.96 -28.06 -24.29
CA ALA A 62 -7.36 -26.80 -23.83
C ALA A 62 -7.23 -25.72 -24.93
N SER A 63 -7.40 -26.09 -26.20
CA SER A 63 -7.26 -25.16 -27.34
C SER A 63 -8.50 -24.32 -27.64
N GLY A 64 -9.57 -24.42 -26.85
CA GLY A 64 -10.85 -23.72 -27.09
C GLY A 64 -11.18 -22.53 -26.20
N VAL A 65 -10.29 -22.12 -25.28
CA VAL A 65 -10.54 -20.98 -24.41
C VAL A 65 -9.59 -19.84 -24.83
N PRO A 66 -10.09 -18.67 -25.28
CA PRO A 66 -9.26 -17.50 -25.49
C PRO A 66 -8.90 -16.92 -24.12
N GLY A 67 -8.01 -17.60 -23.42
CA GLY A 67 -7.37 -17.18 -22.19
C GLY A 67 -5.88 -17.14 -22.44
N ILE A 68 -5.20 -16.16 -21.88
CA ILE A 68 -3.77 -15.95 -21.91
C ILE A 68 -3.06 -17.29 -21.88
N PRO A 69 -2.23 -17.65 -22.90
CA PRO A 69 -1.53 -18.94 -22.92
C PRO A 69 -0.53 -18.98 -21.79
N ALA A 70 -0.96 -19.54 -20.66
CA ALA A 70 -0.15 -19.61 -19.45
C ALA A 70 1.04 -20.59 -19.60
N PHE A 71 0.96 -21.56 -20.52
CA PHE A 71 2.00 -22.55 -20.77
C PHE A 71 1.89 -23.07 -22.23
N THR A 72 2.70 -22.55 -23.14
CA THR A 72 3.08 -23.28 -24.33
C THR A 72 4.48 -23.82 -24.10
N MET A 73 4.60 -25.06 -23.68
CA MET A 73 5.85 -25.82 -23.80
C MET A 73 5.99 -26.17 -25.28
N THR A 74 6.79 -25.41 -26.02
CA THR A 74 7.28 -25.86 -27.31
C THR A 74 8.55 -26.66 -27.07
N PRO A 75 8.55 -27.99 -27.27
CA PRO A 75 9.75 -28.78 -27.16
C PRO A 75 10.67 -28.36 -28.31
N ARG A 76 11.79 -27.74 -27.97
CA ARG A 76 12.86 -27.48 -28.93
C ARG A 76 13.63 -28.79 -29.12
N ASN A 77 13.87 -29.17 -30.39
CA ASN A 77 14.60 -30.40 -30.75
C ASN A 77 16.07 -30.45 -30.26
N ASP A 78 16.49 -29.50 -29.44
CA ASP A 78 17.87 -29.29 -29.00
C ASP A 78 18.01 -29.40 -27.43
N GLY A 79 17.03 -29.95 -26.72
CA GLY A 79 17.14 -30.21 -25.28
C GLY A 79 17.20 -28.99 -24.37
N GLY A 80 16.96 -27.80 -24.89
CA GLY A 80 16.89 -26.54 -24.13
C GLY A 80 15.44 -26.16 -23.85
N GLU A 81 15.06 -26.04 -22.59
CA GLU A 81 13.77 -25.47 -22.19
C GLU A 81 13.79 -23.95 -22.36
N ASP A 82 12.83 -23.42 -23.15
CA ASP A 82 12.69 -21.96 -23.30
C ASP A 82 12.12 -21.32 -22.02
N TYR A 83 12.98 -20.91 -21.10
CA TYR A 83 12.64 -20.19 -19.87
C TYR A 83 12.15 -18.76 -20.11
N THR A 84 12.16 -18.26 -21.34
CA THR A 84 11.80 -16.87 -21.68
C THR A 84 10.36 -16.52 -21.31
N VAL A 85 9.40 -17.40 -21.61
CA VAL A 85 7.97 -17.20 -21.29
C VAL A 85 7.75 -17.25 -19.77
N THR A 86 8.45 -18.13 -19.07
CA THR A 86 8.36 -18.26 -17.61
C THR A 86 8.88 -17.01 -16.90
N LEU A 87 10.00 -16.43 -17.37
CA LEU A 87 10.53 -15.17 -16.82
C LEU A 87 9.60 -13.99 -17.06
N GLN A 88 8.97 -13.91 -18.23
CA GLN A 88 8.03 -12.84 -18.56
C GLN A 88 6.76 -12.91 -17.68
N ILE A 89 6.20 -14.12 -17.47
CA ILE A 89 5.06 -14.33 -16.58
C ILE A 89 5.46 -14.03 -15.13
N LEU A 90 6.62 -14.48 -14.68
CA LEU A 90 7.14 -14.19 -13.34
C LEU A 90 7.30 -12.67 -13.13
N ALA A 91 7.89 -11.97 -14.10
CA ALA A 91 8.03 -10.52 -14.05
C ALA A 91 6.67 -9.80 -14.00
N LEU A 92 5.70 -10.26 -14.80
CA LEU A 92 4.34 -9.71 -14.79
C LEU A 92 3.65 -9.95 -13.44
N MET A 93 3.74 -11.16 -12.88
CA MET A 93 3.15 -11.48 -11.58
C MET A 93 3.79 -10.67 -10.43
N THR A 94 5.12 -10.50 -10.46
CA THR A 94 5.80 -9.66 -9.47
C THR A 94 5.42 -8.19 -9.61
N ALA A 95 5.35 -7.67 -10.84
CA ALA A 95 4.89 -6.31 -11.09
C ALA A 95 3.45 -6.10 -10.59
N LEU A 96 2.54 -7.04 -10.86
CA LEU A 96 1.14 -6.95 -10.43
C LEU A 96 0.99 -7.01 -8.90
N THR A 97 1.81 -7.79 -8.21
CA THR A 97 1.81 -7.86 -6.72
C THR A 97 2.38 -6.61 -6.07
N LEU A 98 3.36 -5.95 -6.69
CA LEU A 98 3.99 -4.74 -6.14
C LEU A 98 3.21 -3.46 -6.46
N LEU A 99 2.42 -3.46 -7.55
CA LEU A 99 1.68 -2.29 -8.03
C LEU A 99 0.81 -1.62 -6.96
N PRO A 100 0.00 -2.33 -6.13
CA PRO A 100 -0.80 -1.69 -5.09
C PRO A 100 0.06 -0.98 -4.02
N SER A 101 1.21 -1.53 -3.67
CA SER A 101 2.14 -0.91 -2.72
C SER A 101 2.71 0.39 -3.28
N PHE A 102 3.12 0.40 -4.55
CA PHE A 102 3.62 1.62 -5.20
C PHE A 102 2.54 2.71 -5.26
N LEU A 103 1.30 2.34 -5.61
CA LEU A 103 0.20 3.30 -5.64
C LEU A 103 -0.07 3.91 -4.26
N LEU A 104 -0.08 3.10 -3.19
CA LEU A 104 -0.23 3.61 -1.82
C LEU A 104 0.92 4.54 -1.42
N MET A 105 2.15 4.26 -1.84
CA MET A 105 3.31 5.11 -1.56
C MET A 105 3.23 6.48 -2.24
N MET A 106 2.48 6.62 -3.35
CA MET A 106 2.26 7.89 -4.06
C MET A 106 1.10 8.71 -3.48
N THR A 107 0.48 8.26 -2.39
CA THR A 107 -0.65 8.93 -1.73
C THR A 107 -0.27 9.46 -0.35
N SER A 108 -1.21 10.10 0.33
CA SER A 108 -1.07 10.55 1.72
C SER A 108 -0.91 9.40 2.74
N PHE A 109 -1.08 8.15 2.33
CA PHE A 109 -1.06 6.97 3.20
C PHE A 109 0.22 6.86 4.04
N THR A 110 1.38 7.12 3.43
CA THR A 110 2.69 6.97 4.09
C THR A 110 2.81 7.90 5.30
N ARG A 111 2.45 9.18 5.18
CA ARG A 111 2.48 10.14 6.30
C ARG A 111 1.55 9.70 7.43
N ILE A 112 0.32 9.32 7.09
CA ILE A 112 -0.72 8.97 8.05
C ILE A 112 -0.32 7.75 8.88
N ILE A 113 0.12 6.67 8.23
CA ILE A 113 0.46 5.43 8.92
C ILE A 113 1.67 5.61 9.86
N ILE A 114 2.64 6.43 9.46
CA ILE A 114 3.81 6.73 10.29
C ILE A 114 3.42 7.57 11.51
N VAL A 115 2.58 8.61 11.33
CA VAL A 115 2.10 9.43 12.45
C VAL A 115 1.31 8.58 13.44
N PHE A 116 0.43 7.68 12.98
CA PHE A 116 -0.29 6.76 13.85
C PHE A 116 0.65 5.78 14.58
N ALA A 117 1.69 5.30 13.92
CA ALA A 117 2.68 4.44 14.56
C ALA A 117 3.44 5.19 15.69
N ILE A 118 3.85 6.43 15.44
CA ILE A 118 4.50 7.29 16.43
C ILE A 118 3.54 7.61 17.58
N LEU A 119 2.27 7.94 17.30
CA LEU A 119 1.26 8.19 18.32
C LEU A 119 1.06 6.99 19.25
N ARG A 120 0.94 5.78 18.69
CA ARG A 120 0.84 4.55 19.49
C ARG A 120 2.05 4.37 20.40
N GLN A 121 3.25 4.64 19.88
CA GLN A 121 4.49 4.57 20.66
C GLN A 121 4.53 5.65 21.74
N ALA A 122 4.10 6.88 21.46
CA ALA A 122 4.06 8.00 22.41
C ALA A 122 3.14 7.69 23.60
N LEU A 123 1.99 7.07 23.35
CA LEU A 123 1.06 6.62 24.38
C LEU A 123 1.62 5.46 25.23
N GLY A 124 2.73 4.82 24.84
CA GLY A 124 3.25 3.64 25.53
C GLY A 124 2.47 2.35 25.27
N LEU A 125 1.58 2.35 24.28
CA LEU A 125 0.73 1.22 23.94
C LEU A 125 1.49 0.27 22.99
N GLN A 126 1.78 -0.96 23.45
CA GLN A 126 2.58 -1.90 22.65
C GLN A 126 1.74 -2.63 21.58
N ARG A 127 0.46 -2.90 21.85
CA ARG A 127 -0.38 -3.75 20.98
C ARG A 127 -1.75 -3.17 20.65
N THR A 128 -2.18 -2.10 21.31
CA THR A 128 -3.49 -1.45 21.10
C THR A 128 -3.30 0.00 20.65
N PRO A 129 -4.04 0.48 19.64
CA PRO A 129 -4.92 -0.28 18.73
C PRO A 129 -4.12 -1.27 17.85
N SER A 130 -4.81 -2.34 17.36
CA SER A 130 -4.15 -3.33 16.49
C SER A 130 -3.68 -2.71 15.18
N ASN A 131 -2.66 -3.32 14.54
CA ASN A 131 -2.17 -2.84 13.25
C ASN A 131 -3.26 -2.78 12.18
N GLN A 132 -4.23 -3.71 12.22
CA GLN A 132 -5.35 -3.73 11.27
C GLN A 132 -6.27 -2.51 11.42
N ILE A 133 -6.57 -2.10 12.67
CA ILE A 133 -7.39 -0.91 12.93
C ILE A 133 -6.66 0.35 12.44
N MET A 134 -5.37 0.46 12.73
CA MET A 134 -4.56 1.61 12.29
C MET A 134 -4.45 1.67 10.76
N LEU A 135 -4.23 0.52 10.12
CA LEU A 135 -4.19 0.40 8.66
C LEU A 135 -5.53 0.81 8.04
N GLY A 136 -6.64 0.29 8.57
CA GLY A 136 -7.99 0.63 8.11
C GLY A 136 -8.28 2.12 8.24
N LEU A 137 -7.98 2.72 9.41
CA LEU A 137 -8.18 4.15 9.64
C LEU A 137 -7.29 5.00 8.71
N ALA A 138 -6.03 4.60 8.50
CA ALA A 138 -5.12 5.27 7.58
C ALA A 138 -5.62 5.22 6.13
N LEU A 139 -6.14 4.07 5.68
CA LEU A 139 -6.74 3.94 4.35
C LEU A 139 -7.98 4.82 4.17
N PHE A 140 -8.90 4.83 5.14
CA PHE A 140 -10.07 5.70 5.07
C PHE A 140 -9.67 7.17 5.00
N LEU A 141 -8.75 7.61 5.85
CA LEU A 141 -8.28 8.99 5.85
C LEU A 141 -7.56 9.33 4.55
N THR A 142 -6.78 8.39 3.98
CA THR A 142 -6.15 8.54 2.67
C THR A 142 -7.20 8.78 1.58
N ILE A 143 -8.28 7.99 1.55
CA ILE A 143 -9.35 8.16 0.56
C ILE A 143 -9.99 9.55 0.68
N PHE A 144 -10.21 10.05 1.89
CA PHE A 144 -10.77 11.39 2.10
C PHE A 144 -9.83 12.49 1.61
N ILE A 145 -8.54 12.40 1.94
CA ILE A 145 -7.53 13.39 1.54
C ILE A 145 -7.30 13.36 0.03
N MET A 146 -7.22 12.17 -0.57
CA MET A 146 -6.97 11.99 -1.99
C MET A 146 -8.22 12.17 -2.87
N ARG A 147 -9.38 12.39 -2.26
CA ARG A 147 -10.65 12.53 -2.99
C ARG A 147 -10.59 13.52 -4.16
N PRO A 148 -10.10 14.76 -4.01
CA PRO A 148 -10.03 15.71 -5.12
C PRO A 148 -9.14 15.21 -6.26
N VAL A 149 -8.03 14.53 -5.95
CA VAL A 149 -7.14 13.95 -6.96
C VAL A 149 -7.83 12.81 -7.70
N PHE A 150 -8.52 11.93 -6.98
CA PHE A 150 -9.26 10.82 -7.58
C PHE A 150 -10.45 11.27 -8.42
N GLU A 151 -11.12 12.37 -8.06
CA GLU A 151 -12.19 12.96 -8.87
C GLU A 151 -11.62 13.43 -10.23
N VAL A 152 -10.49 14.12 -10.25
CA VAL A 152 -9.82 14.53 -11.50
C VAL A 152 -9.39 13.33 -12.34
N VAL A 153 -8.77 12.31 -11.73
CA VAL A 153 -8.40 11.07 -12.43
C VAL A 153 -9.62 10.39 -13.05
N ASN A 154 -10.73 10.34 -12.32
CA ASN A 154 -11.96 9.74 -12.82
C ASN A 154 -12.54 10.49 -14.03
N GLU A 155 -12.56 11.83 -13.96
CA GLU A 155 -13.15 12.66 -15.01
C GLU A 155 -12.27 12.72 -16.27
N GLN A 156 -10.96 12.83 -16.12
CA GLN A 156 -10.03 13.06 -17.23
C GLN A 156 -9.51 11.77 -17.88
N ALA A 157 -9.45 10.67 -17.12
CA ALA A 157 -8.87 9.43 -17.62
C ALA A 157 -9.85 8.26 -17.60
N LEU A 158 -10.50 7.98 -16.46
CA LEU A 158 -11.30 6.76 -16.32
C LEU A 158 -12.60 6.82 -17.13
N GLN A 159 -13.35 7.93 -17.07
CA GLN A 159 -14.60 8.07 -17.79
C GLN A 159 -14.40 8.08 -19.32
N PRO A 160 -13.46 8.85 -19.92
CA PRO A 160 -13.20 8.81 -21.35
C PRO A 160 -12.71 7.42 -21.82
N TYR A 161 -11.92 6.72 -20.99
CA TYR A 161 -11.50 5.35 -21.31
C TYR A 161 -12.67 4.36 -21.32
N MET A 162 -13.59 4.47 -20.36
CA MET A 162 -14.78 3.62 -20.31
C MET A 162 -15.78 3.92 -21.46
N GLN A 163 -15.73 5.11 -22.03
CA GLN A 163 -16.51 5.54 -23.18
C GLN A 163 -15.81 5.21 -24.52
N GLU A 164 -14.64 4.54 -24.46
CA GLU A 164 -13.83 4.19 -25.61
C GLU A 164 -13.33 5.40 -26.44
N GLU A 165 -13.31 6.60 -25.83
CA GLU A 165 -12.84 7.84 -26.46
C GLU A 165 -11.31 7.94 -26.52
N ILE A 166 -10.62 7.28 -25.55
CA ILE A 166 -9.17 7.29 -25.45
C ILE A 166 -8.61 5.88 -25.31
N THR A 167 -7.38 5.70 -25.74
CA THR A 167 -6.64 4.43 -25.59
C THR A 167 -6.17 4.20 -24.17
N SER A 168 -5.85 2.95 -23.80
CA SER A 168 -5.32 2.62 -22.47
C SER A 168 -4.02 3.36 -22.14
N SER A 169 -3.15 3.60 -23.10
CA SER A 169 -1.91 4.35 -22.92
C SER A 169 -2.16 5.84 -22.62
N GLN A 170 -3.14 6.44 -23.31
CA GLN A 170 -3.57 7.81 -23.05
C GLN A 170 -4.24 7.95 -21.68
N ALA A 171 -5.09 6.97 -21.31
CA ALA A 171 -5.73 6.96 -20.00
C ALA A 171 -4.70 6.91 -18.85
N VAL A 172 -3.65 6.09 -18.98
CA VAL A 172 -2.57 6.03 -17.98
C VAL A 172 -1.80 7.36 -17.93
N ALA A 173 -1.50 7.96 -19.06
CA ALA A 173 -0.82 9.26 -19.11
C ALA A 173 -1.64 10.35 -18.41
N LEU A 174 -2.94 10.46 -18.74
CA LEU A 174 -3.85 11.43 -18.13
C LEU A 174 -4.09 11.16 -16.64
N ALA A 175 -4.17 9.90 -16.21
CA ALA A 175 -4.31 9.55 -14.82
C ALA A 175 -3.05 9.87 -13.98
N SER A 176 -1.88 9.80 -14.59
CA SER A 176 -0.61 10.07 -13.91
C SER A 176 -0.40 11.55 -13.59
N GLU A 177 -0.96 12.46 -14.38
CA GLU A 177 -0.77 13.91 -14.23
C GLU A 177 -1.31 14.47 -12.90
N PRO A 178 -2.57 14.22 -12.48
CA PRO A 178 -3.06 14.67 -11.18
C PRO A 178 -2.29 14.08 -9.99
N ILE A 179 -1.82 12.84 -10.10
CA ILE A 179 -1.01 12.19 -9.08
C ILE A 179 0.37 12.86 -9.00
N HIS A 180 0.98 13.15 -10.13
CA HIS A 180 2.26 13.89 -10.21
C HIS A 180 2.12 15.28 -9.58
N ALA A 181 1.08 16.03 -9.93
CA ALA A 181 0.80 17.36 -9.39
C ALA A 181 0.61 17.30 -7.86
N PHE A 182 -0.12 16.30 -7.33
CA PHE A 182 -0.27 16.08 -5.89
C PHE A 182 1.09 15.83 -5.21
N MET A 183 1.87 14.87 -5.73
CA MET A 183 3.19 14.57 -5.17
C MET A 183 4.10 15.79 -5.19
N ARG A 184 4.12 16.54 -6.30
CA ARG A 184 4.93 17.75 -6.43
C ARG A 184 4.54 18.83 -5.40
N ALA A 185 3.24 19.05 -5.19
CA ALA A 185 2.74 20.03 -4.23
C ALA A 185 3.11 19.69 -2.77
N GLN A 186 3.30 18.40 -2.46
CA GLN A 186 3.65 17.93 -1.12
C GLN A 186 5.15 17.70 -0.93
N THR A 187 5.96 17.78 -1.99
CA THR A 187 7.41 17.55 -1.94
C THR A 187 8.15 18.86 -1.72
N ARG A 188 9.09 18.87 -0.80
CA ARG A 188 9.99 19.99 -0.53
C ARG A 188 10.99 20.15 -1.67
N GLU A 189 11.26 21.38 -2.08
CA GLU A 189 12.24 21.68 -3.15
C GLU A 189 13.63 21.09 -2.83
N SER A 190 14.07 21.21 -1.59
CA SER A 190 15.37 20.65 -1.17
C SER A 190 15.48 19.13 -1.37
N ASP A 191 14.36 18.39 -1.28
CA ASP A 191 14.34 16.95 -1.48
C ASP A 191 14.32 16.63 -2.99
N VAL A 192 13.60 17.39 -3.80
CA VAL A 192 13.66 17.29 -5.26
C VAL A 192 15.08 17.54 -5.75
N ASP A 193 15.72 18.64 -5.34
CA ASP A 193 17.08 19.00 -5.74
C ASP A 193 18.11 17.93 -5.35
N MET A 194 17.91 17.29 -4.21
CA MET A 194 18.77 16.19 -3.78
C MET A 194 18.67 15.00 -4.75
N PHE A 195 17.45 14.59 -5.12
CA PHE A 195 17.26 13.43 -6.01
C PHE A 195 17.59 13.75 -7.47
N VAL A 196 17.39 14.98 -7.95
CA VAL A 196 17.86 15.46 -9.26
C VAL A 196 19.39 15.31 -9.35
N ARG A 197 20.13 15.74 -8.33
CA ARG A 197 21.59 15.58 -8.28
C ARG A 197 22.04 14.12 -8.21
N ILE A 198 21.32 13.26 -7.47
CA ILE A 198 21.66 11.83 -7.38
C ILE A 198 21.41 11.11 -8.72
N SER A 199 20.35 11.51 -9.43
CA SER A 199 19.98 10.88 -10.71
C SER A 199 20.78 11.37 -11.91
N ASP A 200 21.71 12.33 -11.70
CA ASP A 200 22.48 12.99 -12.77
C ASP A 200 21.57 13.52 -13.92
N THR A 201 20.35 13.89 -13.55
CA THR A 201 19.39 14.47 -14.49
C THR A 201 19.75 15.94 -14.67
N GLU A 202 19.79 16.42 -15.92
CA GLU A 202 20.00 17.85 -16.22
C GLU A 202 18.99 18.68 -15.43
N ALA A 203 19.42 19.86 -14.97
CA ALA A 203 18.59 20.75 -14.15
C ALA A 203 17.23 20.98 -14.84
N VAL A 204 16.17 20.50 -14.22
CA VAL A 204 14.81 20.59 -14.76
C VAL A 204 14.39 22.04 -14.71
N ALA A 205 14.12 22.63 -15.86
CA ALA A 205 13.81 24.06 -16.00
C ALA A 205 12.44 24.41 -15.41
N GLU A 206 11.49 23.49 -15.41
CA GLU A 206 10.15 23.66 -14.87
C GLU A 206 9.75 22.53 -13.92
N ALA A 207 8.93 22.85 -12.93
CA ALA A 207 8.45 21.90 -11.93
C ALA A 207 7.58 20.75 -12.51
N SER A 208 7.00 20.98 -13.71
CA SER A 208 6.22 19.99 -14.47
C SER A 208 7.07 18.89 -15.10
N ASP A 209 8.35 19.16 -15.32
CA ASP A 209 9.23 18.29 -16.10
C ASP A 209 10.00 17.28 -15.25
N ILE A 210 9.74 17.26 -13.92
CA ILE A 210 10.40 16.32 -13.01
C ILE A 210 9.96 14.89 -13.33
N PRO A 211 10.87 13.98 -13.72
CA PRO A 211 10.51 12.60 -14.00
C PRO A 211 9.94 11.87 -12.76
N PHE A 212 8.98 10.96 -12.95
CA PHE A 212 8.40 10.17 -11.86
C PHE A 212 9.42 9.45 -11.00
N PHE A 213 10.47 8.88 -11.60
CA PHE A 213 11.51 8.14 -10.87
C PHE A 213 12.36 9.04 -9.96
N VAL A 214 12.38 10.36 -10.18
CA VAL A 214 12.99 11.36 -9.30
C VAL A 214 11.99 11.85 -8.26
N LEU A 215 10.75 12.13 -8.70
CA LEU A 215 9.73 12.70 -7.85
C LEU A 215 9.23 11.73 -6.76
N VAL A 216 9.05 10.45 -7.09
CA VAL A 216 8.54 9.45 -6.12
C VAL A 216 9.45 9.32 -4.89
N PRO A 217 10.76 9.07 -5.00
CA PRO A 217 11.62 8.99 -3.83
C PRO A 217 11.78 10.34 -3.11
N ALA A 218 11.76 11.47 -3.83
CA ALA A 218 11.76 12.79 -3.24
C ALA A 218 10.50 13.03 -2.40
N PHE A 219 9.33 12.70 -2.93
CA PHE A 219 8.05 12.74 -2.24
C PHE A 219 8.06 11.87 -0.98
N LEU A 220 8.47 10.60 -1.08
CA LEU A 220 8.53 9.70 0.08
C LEU A 220 9.44 10.24 1.18
N THR A 221 10.59 10.80 0.82
CA THR A 221 11.51 11.41 1.78
C THR A 221 10.88 12.63 2.46
N SER A 222 10.18 13.46 1.70
CA SER A 222 9.45 14.62 2.20
C SER A 222 8.31 14.21 3.14
N GLU A 223 7.54 13.17 2.77
CA GLU A 223 6.46 12.61 3.60
C GLU A 223 7.00 12.03 4.91
N LEU A 224 8.12 11.31 4.87
CA LEU A 224 8.81 10.82 6.06
C LEU A 224 9.22 11.95 7.00
N LYS A 225 9.88 12.99 6.48
CA LYS A 225 10.29 14.17 7.27
C LYS A 225 9.09 14.85 7.92
N THR A 226 8.02 15.06 7.17
CA THR A 226 6.80 15.70 7.67
C THR A 226 6.09 14.83 8.72
N ALA A 227 6.00 13.51 8.47
CA ALA A 227 5.44 12.57 9.43
C ALA A 227 6.21 12.56 10.76
N PHE A 228 7.54 12.57 10.70
CA PHE A 228 8.37 12.65 11.90
C PHE A 228 8.23 14.00 12.63
N GLN A 229 8.09 15.11 11.91
CA GLN A 229 7.84 16.41 12.52
C GLN A 229 6.50 16.45 13.27
N ILE A 230 5.43 16.01 12.63
CA ILE A 230 4.10 15.91 13.27
C ILE A 230 4.17 14.94 14.45
N GLY A 231 4.75 13.76 14.24
CA GLY A 231 4.90 12.74 15.27
C GLY A 231 5.71 13.23 16.47
N PHE A 232 6.78 13.98 16.24
CA PHE A 232 7.58 14.57 17.31
C PHE A 232 6.76 15.57 18.16
N LEU A 233 6.01 16.46 17.51
CA LEU A 233 5.15 17.41 18.21
C LEU A 233 4.09 16.69 19.08
N LEU A 234 3.53 15.59 18.56
CA LEU A 234 2.60 14.75 19.31
C LEU A 234 3.28 14.00 20.46
N PHE A 235 4.56 13.65 20.30
CA PHE A 235 5.31 12.90 21.30
C PHE A 235 5.70 13.75 22.53
N VAL A 236 6.00 15.04 22.34
CA VAL A 236 6.52 15.95 23.38
C VAL A 236 5.66 15.96 24.66
N PRO A 237 4.33 16.15 24.65
CA PRO A 237 3.53 16.16 25.88
C PRO A 237 3.59 14.84 26.64
N PHE A 238 3.66 13.72 25.94
CA PHE A 238 3.79 12.41 26.59
C PHE A 238 5.16 12.16 27.18
N LEU A 239 6.21 12.69 26.52
CA LEU A 239 7.59 12.66 27.05
C LEU A 239 7.70 13.43 28.35
N ILE A 240 7.04 14.59 28.45
CA ILE A 240 7.02 15.39 29.69
C ILE A 240 6.36 14.61 30.84
N ILE A 241 5.24 13.92 30.57
CA ILE A 241 4.59 13.05 31.57
C ILE A 241 5.55 11.95 32.03
N ASP A 242 6.26 11.28 31.12
CA ASP A 242 7.22 10.24 31.47
C ASP A 242 8.34 10.80 32.36
N LEU A 243 8.86 11.97 32.03
CA LEU A 243 9.92 12.62 32.79
C LEU A 243 9.47 12.98 34.21
N VAL A 244 8.28 13.56 34.36
CA VAL A 244 7.72 13.92 35.66
C VAL A 244 7.50 12.67 36.51
N VAL A 245 6.86 11.63 35.95
CA VAL A 245 6.64 10.39 36.69
C VAL A 245 7.96 9.73 37.07
N ALA A 246 8.94 9.70 36.17
CA ALA A 246 10.26 9.14 36.48
C ALA A 246 10.98 9.92 37.62
N SER A 247 10.93 11.25 37.60
CA SER A 247 11.55 12.07 38.64
C SER A 247 10.91 11.87 40.02
N VAL A 248 9.58 11.74 40.09
CA VAL A 248 8.86 11.45 41.34
C VAL A 248 9.20 10.06 41.88
N LEU A 249 9.20 9.02 41.01
CA LEU A 249 9.58 7.66 41.43
C LEU A 249 11.00 7.57 41.94
N MET A 250 11.96 8.26 41.27
CA MET A 250 13.34 8.33 41.74
C MET A 250 13.47 9.05 43.10
N ALA A 251 12.74 10.15 43.30
CA ALA A 251 12.74 10.87 44.56
C ALA A 251 12.18 10.03 45.72
N MET A 252 11.24 9.13 45.45
CA MET A 252 10.71 8.18 46.45
C MET A 252 11.58 6.92 46.62
N GLY A 253 12.70 6.81 45.93
CA GLY A 253 13.61 5.66 46.02
C GLY A 253 13.11 4.37 45.31
N MET A 254 12.05 4.48 44.52
CA MET A 254 11.44 3.32 43.80
C MET A 254 12.12 3.07 42.45
N VAL A 255 13.44 2.82 42.45
CA VAL A 255 14.25 2.66 41.22
C VAL A 255 13.90 1.41 40.43
N MET A 256 13.30 0.39 41.06
CA MET A 256 12.94 -0.89 40.37
C MET A 256 11.60 -0.84 39.62
N LEU A 257 10.79 0.19 39.80
CA LEU A 257 9.52 0.34 39.08
C LEU A 257 9.77 1.03 37.72
N SER A 258 9.19 0.45 36.66
CA SER A 258 9.29 1.05 35.33
C SER A 258 8.42 2.32 35.25
N PRO A 259 8.99 3.51 35.01
CA PRO A 259 8.23 4.75 34.91
C PRO A 259 7.17 4.73 33.78
N ILE A 260 7.45 4.00 32.70
CA ILE A 260 6.54 3.89 31.54
C ILE A 260 5.21 3.22 31.93
N ILE A 261 5.24 2.20 32.80
CA ILE A 261 4.03 1.50 33.25
C ILE A 261 3.19 2.41 34.15
N ILE A 262 3.83 3.20 35.00
CA ILE A 262 3.14 4.12 35.90
C ILE A 262 2.60 5.35 35.17
N SER A 263 3.29 5.83 34.14
CA SER A 263 2.86 6.99 33.34
C SER A 263 1.72 6.67 32.37
N LEU A 264 1.53 5.40 31.96
CA LEU A 264 0.54 4.98 30.96
C LEU A 264 -0.89 5.48 31.27
N PRO A 265 -1.47 5.28 32.46
CA PRO A 265 -2.83 5.76 32.76
C PRO A 265 -2.96 7.28 32.65
N PHE A 266 -1.91 8.04 33.02
CA PHE A 266 -1.93 9.51 32.93
C PHE A 266 -1.89 9.96 31.46
N LYS A 267 -1.11 9.28 30.60
CA LYS A 267 -1.05 9.54 29.15
C LYS A 267 -2.41 9.29 28.49
N ILE A 268 -3.04 8.14 28.78
CA ILE A 268 -4.36 7.81 28.22
C ILE A 268 -5.40 8.83 28.69
N MET A 269 -5.41 9.18 29.98
CA MET A 269 -6.34 10.17 30.53
C MET A 269 -6.17 11.52 29.85
N LEU A 270 -4.93 12.01 29.71
CA LEU A 270 -4.64 13.27 29.01
C LEU A 270 -5.14 13.20 27.56
N PHE A 271 -4.82 12.13 26.83
CA PHE A 271 -5.18 11.96 25.43
C PHE A 271 -6.72 11.99 25.23
N VAL A 272 -7.46 11.35 26.13
CA VAL A 272 -8.93 11.35 26.07
C VAL A 272 -9.48 12.73 26.46
N LEU A 273 -8.88 13.40 27.45
CA LEU A 273 -9.35 14.71 27.93
C LEU A 273 -9.23 15.81 26.86
N VAL A 274 -8.18 15.78 26.05
CA VAL A 274 -7.95 16.76 24.97
C VAL A 274 -8.56 16.35 23.63
N ASP A 275 -9.36 15.28 23.59
CA ASP A 275 -9.86 14.67 22.35
C ASP A 275 -8.74 14.42 21.33
N GLY A 276 -7.74 13.65 21.75
CA GLY A 276 -6.50 13.43 21.00
C GLY A 276 -6.72 12.84 19.61
N TRP A 277 -7.75 12.00 19.40
CA TRP A 277 -8.04 11.46 18.07
C TRP A 277 -8.50 12.55 17.09
N ALA A 278 -9.41 13.43 17.50
CA ALA A 278 -9.87 14.53 16.66
C ALA A 278 -8.71 15.50 16.35
N MET A 279 -7.85 15.79 17.34
CA MET A 279 -6.68 16.65 17.16
C MET A 279 -5.66 16.04 16.17
N VAL A 280 -5.38 14.75 16.27
CA VAL A 280 -4.41 14.07 15.36
C VAL A 280 -4.97 14.00 13.94
N ILE A 281 -6.22 13.57 13.77
CA ILE A 281 -6.86 13.50 12.45
C ILE A 281 -6.98 14.88 11.83
N GLY A 282 -7.38 15.89 12.61
CA GLY A 282 -7.48 17.28 12.15
C GLY A 282 -6.13 17.86 11.74
N SER A 283 -5.06 17.62 12.52
CA SER A 283 -3.71 18.07 12.16
C SER A 283 -3.17 17.39 10.91
N LEU A 284 -3.47 16.11 10.72
CA LEU A 284 -3.13 15.39 9.49
C LEU A 284 -3.87 15.96 8.28
N ALA A 285 -5.18 16.19 8.38
CA ALA A 285 -5.98 16.80 7.31
C ALA A 285 -5.47 18.22 6.98
N ALA A 286 -5.26 19.05 7.99
CA ALA A 286 -4.73 20.40 7.83
C ALA A 286 -3.33 20.42 7.18
N SER A 287 -2.50 19.40 7.42
CA SER A 287 -1.17 19.29 6.81
C SER A 287 -1.19 19.08 5.28
N TYR A 288 -2.37 18.76 4.71
CA TYR A 288 -2.62 18.65 3.27
C TYR A 288 -3.44 19.81 2.72
N GLY A 289 -3.76 20.83 3.55
CA GLY A 289 -4.52 22.01 3.16
C GLY A 289 -6.04 21.81 3.16
N LEU A 290 -6.54 20.82 3.91
CA LEU A 290 -7.97 20.53 4.11
C LEU A 290 -8.49 21.07 5.42
#